data_9f6382a5c8584435992467f25e747ce9
#
_entry.id   9f6382a5c8584435992467f25e747ce9
#
_cell.length_a   1.000
_cell.length_b   1.000
_cell.length_c   1.000
_cell.angle_alpha   90.00
_cell.angle_beta   90.00
_cell.angle_gamma   90.00
#
_symmetry.space_group_name_H-M   'P 1'
#
loop_
_entity.id
_entity.type
_entity.pdbx_description
1 polymer ?
#
loop_
_entity_poly.entity_id
_entity_poly.type
_entity_poly.pdbx_seq_one_letter_code
_entity_poly.pdbx_strand_id
1 'polypeptide(L)'
;MRSKILILILFFSTFSFASKHGIYLLTNKAANGSITEIQKAIVDNAGKFNFKVLNSIAIHTPDYVKKDSKEMCGFKAHLIILTSDEYLNTITSYGSKYLIAGFLRIGIYETPSGTNVIITDPETINRIVFNDLYENNKRDVYSQAISKTKIYKKNLINLLHSVVSGEKVEKAMEPIREAEDLAESSKDMFMMVGPLTLFNDQDQFPKIYSMENTNGFEGIRELKDEIVKNLEAFQPTTEDKNYRNYQKADDLKWKIISEIESPKKDAVLLGITRPQTESVSFNISGSAREKKGDMCPGIDHLTAYPIEILLIQEGNSISVYTQKEMHRMDMYFWDAGMPAFMNHMSMPGILDESIKRALLGKKFIEE
;
A
#
# COMPACT_ATOMS: atom_id res chain seq x y z
N MET A 1 -46.40 55.79 6.94
CA MET A 1 -46.02 54.62 6.13
C MET A 1 -44.69 54.11 6.62
N ARG A 2 -44.66 52.96 7.34
CA ARG A 2 -43.43 52.32 7.82
C ARG A 2 -43.09 51.16 6.86
N SER A 3 -42.02 51.32 6.10
CA SER A 3 -41.50 50.32 5.21
C SER A 3 -40.83 49.22 6.01
N LYS A 4 -41.31 48.00 5.96
CA LYS A 4 -40.67 46.82 6.53
C LYS A 4 -39.71 46.26 5.52
N ILE A 5 -38.40 46.40 5.74
CA ILE A 5 -37.36 45.74 4.95
C ILE A 5 -37.27 44.30 5.45
N LEU A 6 -37.68 43.39 4.58
CA LEU A 6 -37.57 41.96 4.81
C LEU A 6 -36.15 41.54 4.38
N ILE A 7 -35.24 41.26 5.34
CA ILE A 7 -33.90 40.74 5.07
C ILE A 7 -34.07 39.22 4.88
N LEU A 8 -33.99 38.78 3.64
CA LEU A 8 -33.93 37.37 3.26
C LEU A 8 -32.50 36.86 3.48
N ILE A 9 -32.24 36.23 4.62
CA ILE A 9 -30.98 35.54 4.87
C ILE A 9 -31.01 34.23 4.10
N LEU A 10 -30.36 34.21 2.94
CA LEU A 10 -30.07 32.98 2.21
C LEU A 10 -28.99 32.22 2.99
N PHE A 11 -29.42 31.21 3.73
CA PHE A 11 -28.55 30.16 4.22
C PHE A 11 -28.05 29.35 2.99
N PHE A 12 -26.87 29.74 2.50
CA PHE A 12 -26.08 28.82 1.69
C PHE A 12 -25.56 27.74 2.64
N SER A 13 -26.33 26.69 2.81
CA SER A 13 -25.77 25.43 3.29
C SER A 13 -24.77 24.99 2.22
N THR A 14 -23.50 25.21 2.46
CA THR A 14 -22.42 24.56 1.75
C THR A 14 -22.58 23.07 2.07
N PHE A 15 -23.26 22.35 1.19
CA PHE A 15 -23.15 20.90 1.15
C PHE A 15 -21.69 20.60 0.85
N SER A 16 -20.90 20.40 1.89
CA SER A 16 -19.63 19.72 1.78
C SER A 16 -19.96 18.31 1.33
N PHE A 17 -19.88 18.06 0.02
CA PHE A 17 -19.87 16.69 -0.45
C PHE A 17 -18.61 16.06 0.12
N ALA A 18 -18.78 15.22 1.15
CA ALA A 18 -17.69 14.43 1.67
C ALA A 18 -17.05 13.69 0.50
N SER A 19 -15.74 13.86 0.34
CA SER A 19 -15.04 13.23 -0.78
C SER A 19 -14.94 11.73 -0.53
N LYS A 20 -15.32 10.96 -1.54
CA LYS A 20 -15.31 9.50 -1.50
C LYS A 20 -14.01 8.95 -2.05
N HIS A 21 -13.41 8.01 -1.33
CA HIS A 21 -12.11 7.44 -1.62
C HIS A 21 -12.17 5.93 -1.74
N GLY A 22 -11.56 5.38 -2.80
CA GLY A 22 -11.18 3.98 -2.88
C GLY A 22 -9.68 3.85 -2.64
N ILE A 23 -9.24 2.72 -2.15
CA ILE A 23 -7.80 2.45 -2.02
C ILE A 23 -7.14 2.31 -3.40
N TYR A 24 -7.87 1.78 -4.36
CA TYR A 24 -7.45 1.60 -5.74
C TYR A 24 -8.25 2.47 -6.68
N LEU A 25 -7.57 3.01 -7.68
CA LEU A 25 -8.16 3.87 -8.71
C LEU A 25 -7.91 3.25 -10.07
N LEU A 26 -8.97 2.90 -10.79
CA LEU A 26 -8.88 2.52 -12.20
C LEU A 26 -8.64 3.79 -13.02
N THR A 27 -7.55 3.80 -13.80
CA THR A 27 -7.14 4.96 -14.61
C THR A 27 -7.33 4.74 -16.10
N ASN A 28 -7.08 3.51 -16.58
CA ASN A 28 -7.30 3.15 -17.98
C ASN A 28 -7.99 1.78 -18.03
N LYS A 29 -9.07 1.72 -18.81
CA LYS A 29 -9.85 0.51 -19.00
C LYS A 29 -9.72 0.02 -20.44
N ALA A 30 -9.65 -1.29 -20.61
CA ALA A 30 -9.56 -1.95 -21.92
C ALA A 30 -8.47 -1.33 -22.82
N ALA A 31 -7.30 -1.05 -22.27
CA ALA A 31 -6.16 -0.54 -23.03
C ALA A 31 -5.75 -1.54 -24.11
N ASN A 32 -5.42 -1.01 -25.29
CA ASN A 32 -4.86 -1.81 -26.36
C ASN A 32 -3.38 -2.07 -26.11
N GLY A 33 -2.92 -3.25 -26.42
CA GLY A 33 -1.53 -3.68 -26.23
C GLY A 33 -1.36 -4.68 -25.11
N SER A 34 -0.26 -5.38 -25.17
CA SER A 34 0.16 -6.32 -24.11
C SER A 34 0.61 -5.59 -22.85
N ILE A 35 0.62 -6.30 -21.74
CA ILE A 35 1.20 -5.79 -20.48
C ILE A 35 2.61 -5.24 -20.71
N THR A 36 3.45 -5.94 -21.48
CA THR A 36 4.83 -5.56 -21.76
C THR A 36 4.92 -4.23 -22.50
N GLU A 37 4.06 -4.00 -23.50
CA GLU A 37 4.03 -2.73 -24.24
C GLU A 37 3.58 -1.58 -23.37
N ILE A 38 2.52 -1.78 -22.58
CA ILE A 38 1.99 -0.77 -21.66
C ILE A 38 3.02 -0.45 -20.56
N GLN A 39 3.60 -1.48 -19.95
CA GLN A 39 4.67 -1.35 -18.95
C GLN A 39 5.85 -0.53 -19.51
N LYS A 40 6.31 -0.88 -20.71
CA LYS A 40 7.40 -0.15 -21.37
C LYS A 40 7.03 1.32 -21.62
N ALA A 41 5.84 1.59 -22.12
CA ALA A 41 5.37 2.96 -22.36
C ALA A 41 5.35 3.80 -21.07
N ILE A 42 4.92 3.22 -19.95
CA ILE A 42 4.91 3.92 -18.65
C ILE A 42 6.33 4.17 -18.17
N VAL A 43 7.20 3.16 -18.17
CA VAL A 43 8.58 3.24 -17.68
C VAL A 43 9.39 4.27 -18.49
N ASP A 44 9.30 4.23 -19.82
CA ASP A 44 10.05 5.13 -20.72
C ASP A 44 9.63 6.59 -20.57
N ASN A 45 8.44 6.86 -20.07
CA ASN A 45 7.90 8.23 -19.95
C ASN A 45 7.80 8.74 -18.51
N ALA A 46 8.01 7.90 -17.49
CA ALA A 46 7.91 8.29 -16.08
C ALA A 46 8.73 9.54 -15.74
N GLY A 47 9.97 9.63 -16.25
CA GLY A 47 10.86 10.77 -16.04
C GLY A 47 10.33 12.10 -16.56
N LYS A 48 9.47 12.11 -17.60
CA LYS A 48 8.86 13.33 -18.14
C LYS A 48 7.83 13.95 -17.17
N PHE A 49 7.37 13.17 -16.21
CA PHE A 49 6.43 13.55 -15.15
C PHE A 49 7.10 13.63 -13.78
N ASN A 50 8.44 13.71 -13.74
CA ASN A 50 9.26 13.78 -12.53
C ASN A 50 9.16 12.52 -11.63
N PHE A 51 8.82 11.37 -12.20
CA PHE A 51 8.84 10.10 -11.49
C PHE A 51 10.13 9.32 -11.79
N LYS A 52 10.65 8.65 -10.75
CA LYS A 52 11.72 7.67 -10.84
C LYS A 52 11.13 6.28 -10.74
N VAL A 53 11.46 5.41 -11.67
CA VAL A 53 11.10 3.98 -11.61
C VAL A 53 12.08 3.29 -10.67
N LEU A 54 11.55 2.72 -9.59
CA LEU A 54 12.33 1.94 -8.64
C LEU A 54 12.40 0.48 -9.07
N ASN A 55 11.27 -0.06 -9.53
CA ASN A 55 11.19 -1.41 -10.08
C ASN A 55 9.98 -1.59 -10.98
N SER A 56 10.03 -2.65 -11.78
CA SER A 56 8.95 -3.06 -12.67
C SER A 56 8.99 -4.58 -12.79
N ILE A 57 8.03 -5.26 -12.14
CA ILE A 57 8.04 -6.71 -11.94
C ILE A 57 6.69 -7.37 -12.24
N ALA A 58 6.73 -8.61 -12.71
CA ALA A 58 5.54 -9.44 -12.73
C ALA A 58 5.19 -9.85 -11.30
N ILE A 59 3.90 -9.77 -10.96
CA ILE A 59 3.37 -10.24 -9.68
C ILE A 59 2.95 -11.70 -9.83
N HIS A 60 3.22 -12.48 -8.79
CA HIS A 60 2.83 -13.89 -8.75
C HIS A 60 1.32 -13.99 -8.50
N THR A 61 0.58 -14.32 -9.55
CA THR A 61 -0.87 -14.53 -9.47
C THR A 61 -1.17 -16.00 -9.15
N PRO A 62 -2.28 -16.30 -8.47
CA PRO A 62 -2.63 -17.66 -8.14
C PRO A 62 -3.02 -18.44 -9.40
N ASP A 63 -2.65 -19.71 -9.45
CA ASP A 63 -3.08 -20.63 -10.52
C ASP A 63 -4.60 -20.87 -10.46
N TYR A 64 -5.21 -20.64 -9.27
CA TYR A 64 -6.66 -20.77 -9.06
C TYR A 64 -7.09 -19.91 -7.84
N VAL A 65 -8.31 -19.40 -7.87
CA VAL A 65 -8.91 -18.65 -6.75
C VAL A 65 -9.81 -19.53 -5.89
N LYS A 66 -10.53 -20.48 -6.50
CA LYS A 66 -11.35 -21.46 -5.79
C LYS A 66 -11.10 -22.85 -6.36
N LYS A 67 -10.91 -23.83 -5.44
CA LYS A 67 -10.65 -25.21 -5.79
C LYS A 67 -11.77 -25.86 -6.63
N ASP A 68 -13.00 -25.35 -6.51
CA ASP A 68 -14.20 -25.88 -7.16
C ASP A 68 -14.75 -24.96 -8.26
N SER A 69 -14.14 -23.80 -8.51
CA SER A 69 -14.55 -22.95 -9.64
C SER A 69 -13.84 -23.42 -10.90
N LYS A 70 -14.59 -23.57 -11.99
CA LYS A 70 -14.03 -23.82 -13.33
C LYS A 70 -13.26 -22.61 -13.87
N GLU A 71 -13.20 -21.51 -13.10
CA GLU A 71 -12.64 -20.25 -13.49
C GLU A 71 -11.31 -20.07 -12.76
N MET A 72 -10.24 -20.22 -13.51
CA MET A 72 -8.89 -19.93 -13.05
C MET A 72 -8.66 -18.42 -13.14
N CYS A 73 -8.17 -17.79 -12.08
CA CYS A 73 -7.63 -16.45 -12.15
C CYS A 73 -6.23 -16.43 -12.79
N GLY A 74 -6.02 -17.22 -13.80
CA GLY A 74 -4.78 -17.24 -14.58
C GLY A 74 -4.63 -15.97 -15.42
N PHE A 75 -4.65 -14.81 -14.76
CA PHE A 75 -4.38 -13.53 -15.41
C PHE A 75 -2.90 -13.17 -15.24
N LYS A 76 -2.38 -12.41 -16.18
CA LYS A 76 -1.06 -11.81 -16.02
C LYS A 76 -1.21 -10.46 -15.33
N ALA A 77 -0.33 -10.19 -14.38
CA ALA A 77 -0.28 -8.94 -13.66
C ALA A 77 1.16 -8.42 -13.53
N HIS A 78 1.31 -7.12 -13.57
CA HIS A 78 2.58 -6.43 -13.49
C HIS A 78 2.48 -5.22 -12.57
N LEU A 79 3.47 -5.06 -11.70
CA LEU A 79 3.58 -3.95 -10.77
C LEU A 79 4.74 -3.04 -11.18
N ILE A 80 4.49 -1.75 -11.26
CA ILE A 80 5.52 -0.72 -11.41
C ILE A 80 5.54 0.08 -10.11
N ILE A 81 6.72 0.19 -9.50
CA ILE A 81 6.95 0.95 -8.29
C ILE A 81 7.71 2.22 -8.65
N LEU A 82 7.15 3.35 -8.30
CA LEU A 82 7.69 4.67 -8.59
C LEU A 82 7.90 5.46 -7.31
N THR A 83 8.67 6.52 -7.43
CA THR A 83 8.74 7.62 -6.46
C THR A 83 9.06 8.92 -7.19
N SER A 84 9.13 10.05 -6.46
CA SER A 84 9.74 11.28 -6.95
C SER A 84 10.42 12.04 -5.81
N ASP A 85 11.49 12.76 -6.11
CA ASP A 85 12.22 13.53 -5.08
C ASP A 85 11.32 14.60 -4.44
N GLU A 86 10.46 15.23 -5.22
CA GLU A 86 9.52 16.23 -4.72
C GLU A 86 8.47 15.61 -3.80
N TYR A 87 7.97 14.42 -4.15
CA TYR A 87 7.04 13.67 -3.30
C TYR A 87 7.69 13.28 -1.98
N LEU A 88 8.90 12.72 -2.04
CA LEU A 88 9.66 12.33 -0.85
C LEU A 88 9.94 13.53 0.06
N ASN A 89 10.40 14.66 -0.51
CA ASN A 89 10.58 15.90 0.25
C ASN A 89 9.28 16.36 0.90
N THR A 90 8.15 16.22 0.20
CA THR A 90 6.84 16.62 0.71
C THR A 90 6.45 15.78 1.92
N ILE A 91 6.43 14.45 1.80
CA ILE A 91 5.99 13.56 2.88
C ILE A 91 6.94 13.60 4.08
N THR A 92 8.26 13.61 3.85
CA THR A 92 9.26 13.63 4.94
C THR A 92 9.42 15.00 5.59
N SER A 93 8.86 16.08 5.01
CA SER A 93 8.83 17.39 5.66
C SER A 93 8.02 17.39 6.97
N TYR A 94 7.07 16.49 7.09
CA TYR A 94 6.24 16.28 8.28
C TYR A 94 6.87 15.32 9.30
N GLY A 95 7.91 14.61 8.92
CA GLY A 95 8.67 13.66 9.73
C GLY A 95 9.17 12.48 8.89
N SER A 96 10.37 11.98 9.20
CA SER A 96 11.02 10.93 8.40
C SER A 96 10.27 9.57 8.45
N LYS A 97 9.47 9.33 9.49
CA LYS A 97 8.58 8.17 9.60
C LYS A 97 7.55 8.08 8.45
N TYR A 98 7.12 9.22 7.90
CA TYR A 98 6.18 9.25 6.78
C TYR A 98 6.80 8.82 5.45
N LEU A 99 8.10 8.54 5.42
CA LEU A 99 8.75 7.89 4.29
C LEU A 99 8.06 6.57 3.90
N ILE A 100 7.35 5.93 4.84
CA ILE A 100 6.58 4.71 4.59
C ILE A 100 5.56 4.85 3.46
N ALA A 101 5.06 6.05 3.19
CA ALA A 101 4.20 6.34 2.05
C ALA A 101 4.96 6.59 0.73
N GLY A 102 6.30 6.40 0.71
CA GLY A 102 7.17 6.79 -0.40
C GLY A 102 6.98 6.01 -1.71
N PHE A 103 6.38 4.83 -1.67
CA PHE A 103 6.12 4.01 -2.85
C PHE A 103 4.81 4.44 -3.54
N LEU A 104 4.93 4.92 -4.77
CA LEU A 104 3.80 5.09 -5.69
C LEU A 104 3.68 3.84 -6.55
N ARG A 105 2.48 3.29 -6.71
CA ARG A 105 2.27 1.96 -7.28
C ARG A 105 1.31 2.00 -8.45
N ILE A 106 1.71 1.41 -9.57
CA ILE A 106 0.88 1.21 -10.75
C ILE A 106 0.75 -0.29 -10.99
N GLY A 107 -0.48 -0.75 -11.15
CA GLY A 107 -0.81 -2.12 -11.50
C GLY A 107 -1.32 -2.22 -12.93
N ILE A 108 -0.86 -3.22 -13.66
CA ILE A 108 -1.32 -3.54 -15.01
C ILE A 108 -1.78 -5.00 -14.99
N TYR A 109 -3.00 -5.27 -15.43
CA TYR A 109 -3.52 -6.63 -15.48
C TYR A 109 -4.42 -6.89 -16.67
N GLU A 110 -4.40 -8.13 -17.15
CA GLU A 110 -5.23 -8.59 -18.26
C GLU A 110 -6.66 -8.88 -17.80
N THR A 111 -7.61 -8.54 -18.66
CA THR A 111 -9.02 -8.94 -18.53
C THR A 111 -9.51 -9.46 -19.89
N PRO A 112 -10.65 -10.16 -19.95
CA PRO A 112 -11.23 -10.56 -21.23
C PRO A 112 -11.53 -9.40 -22.19
N SER A 113 -11.71 -8.19 -21.68
CA SER A 113 -12.00 -6.98 -22.48
C SER A 113 -10.77 -6.17 -22.84
N GLY A 114 -9.57 -6.59 -22.48
CA GLY A 114 -8.30 -5.88 -22.71
C GLY A 114 -7.52 -5.69 -21.41
N THR A 115 -6.50 -4.88 -21.47
CA THR A 115 -5.63 -4.61 -20.30
C THR A 115 -6.14 -3.40 -19.50
N ASN A 116 -6.20 -3.55 -18.20
CA ASN A 116 -6.56 -2.46 -17.29
C ASN A 116 -5.32 -1.92 -16.56
N VAL A 117 -5.34 -0.63 -16.25
CA VAL A 117 -4.30 0.03 -15.44
C VAL A 117 -4.93 0.68 -14.22
N ILE A 118 -4.38 0.36 -13.07
CA ILE A 118 -4.80 0.90 -11.77
C ILE A 118 -3.63 1.55 -11.05
N ILE A 119 -3.94 2.36 -10.07
CA ILE A 119 -2.96 2.84 -9.07
C ILE A 119 -3.50 2.57 -7.66
N THR A 120 -2.60 2.37 -6.71
CA THR A 120 -2.94 2.66 -5.31
C THR A 120 -3.05 4.17 -5.18
N ASP A 121 -4.20 4.66 -4.72
CA ASP A 121 -4.45 6.10 -4.62
C ASP A 121 -3.55 6.73 -3.54
N PRO A 122 -2.54 7.54 -3.91
CA PRO A 122 -1.63 8.12 -2.93
C PRO A 122 -2.33 9.11 -1.99
N GLU A 123 -3.44 9.72 -2.41
CA GLU A 123 -4.24 10.56 -1.51
C GLU A 123 -4.88 9.73 -0.41
N THR A 124 -5.45 8.58 -0.77
CA THR A 124 -6.09 7.67 0.19
C THR A 124 -5.06 7.09 1.17
N ILE A 125 -3.92 6.62 0.67
CA ILE A 125 -2.83 6.13 1.53
C ILE A 125 -2.35 7.21 2.49
N ASN A 126 -2.12 8.42 2.00
CA ASN A 126 -1.61 9.49 2.85
C ASN A 126 -2.63 9.96 3.88
N ARG A 127 -3.93 9.85 3.61
CA ARG A 127 -4.96 10.10 4.64
C ARG A 127 -4.82 9.16 5.83
N ILE A 128 -4.51 7.90 5.59
CA ILE A 128 -4.29 6.88 6.63
C ILE A 128 -2.93 7.12 7.31
N VAL A 129 -1.86 7.30 6.54
CA VAL A 129 -0.50 7.45 7.07
C VAL A 129 -0.32 8.73 7.89
N PHE A 130 -1.04 9.80 7.57
CA PHE A 130 -1.00 11.06 8.32
C PHE A 130 -2.10 11.20 9.38
N ASN A 131 -2.88 10.15 9.66
CA ASN A 131 -4.02 10.21 10.57
C ASN A 131 -3.64 10.65 12.01
N ASP A 132 -2.43 10.36 12.45
CA ASP A 132 -1.91 10.81 13.73
C ASP A 132 -1.80 12.36 13.82
N LEU A 133 -1.56 13.04 12.69
CA LEU A 133 -1.61 14.51 12.66
C LEU A 133 -3.04 15.02 12.87
N TYR A 134 -4.03 14.32 12.31
CA TYR A 134 -5.44 14.70 12.48
C TYR A 134 -5.89 14.52 13.93
N GLU A 135 -5.61 13.39 14.52
CA GLU A 135 -6.00 13.04 15.89
C GLU A 135 -5.24 13.86 16.96
N ASN A 136 -3.98 14.24 16.71
CA ASN A 136 -3.19 15.08 17.60
C ASN A 136 -3.49 16.58 17.48
N ASN A 137 -4.69 16.95 17.02
CA ASN A 137 -5.16 18.33 16.84
C ASN A 137 -4.30 19.18 15.88
N LYS A 138 -3.60 18.54 14.95
CA LYS A 138 -2.84 19.19 13.88
C LYS A 138 -3.60 19.14 12.54
N ARG A 139 -4.91 19.38 12.58
CA ARG A 139 -5.81 19.24 11.42
C ARG A 139 -5.41 20.12 10.25
N ASP A 140 -4.89 21.32 10.51
CA ASP A 140 -4.40 22.20 9.44
C ASP A 140 -3.18 21.62 8.75
N VAL A 141 -2.24 21.04 9.53
CA VAL A 141 -1.05 20.36 9.01
C VAL A 141 -1.45 19.12 8.18
N TYR A 142 -2.38 18.33 8.72
CA TYR A 142 -2.96 17.20 8.00
C TYR A 142 -3.58 17.63 6.65
N SER A 143 -4.46 18.63 6.69
CA SER A 143 -5.13 19.14 5.49
C SER A 143 -4.14 19.67 4.45
N GLN A 144 -3.08 20.32 4.88
CA GLN A 144 -2.00 20.79 4.03
C GLN A 144 -1.23 19.62 3.40
N ALA A 145 -0.90 18.58 4.18
CA ALA A 145 -0.21 17.39 3.71
C ALA A 145 -1.03 16.68 2.62
N ILE A 146 -2.32 16.47 2.87
CA ILE A 146 -3.23 15.85 1.92
C ILE A 146 -3.37 16.71 0.64
N SER A 147 -3.51 18.02 0.78
CA SER A 147 -3.60 18.92 -0.38
C SER A 147 -2.39 18.81 -1.31
N LYS A 148 -1.19 18.72 -0.74
CA LYS A 148 0.05 18.50 -1.51
C LYS A 148 0.07 17.15 -2.20
N THR A 149 -0.45 16.11 -1.55
CA THR A 149 -0.52 14.76 -2.15
C THR A 149 -1.35 14.71 -3.42
N LYS A 150 -2.42 15.48 -3.50
CA LYS A 150 -3.29 15.55 -4.69
C LYS A 150 -2.54 15.93 -5.97
N ILE A 151 -1.47 16.70 -5.85
CA ILE A 151 -0.63 17.09 -6.99
C ILE A 151 0.02 15.86 -7.61
N TYR A 152 0.58 14.98 -6.79
CA TYR A 152 1.27 13.77 -7.25
C TYR A 152 0.31 12.74 -7.79
N LYS A 153 -0.87 12.58 -7.17
CA LYS A 153 -1.98 11.78 -7.72
C LYS A 153 -2.32 12.23 -9.13
N LYS A 154 -2.54 13.54 -9.32
CA LYS A 154 -2.86 14.12 -10.62
C LYS A 154 -1.75 13.89 -11.65
N ASN A 155 -0.49 14.08 -11.26
CA ASN A 155 0.65 13.85 -12.14
C ASN A 155 0.77 12.39 -12.55
N LEU A 156 0.49 11.46 -11.63
CA LEU A 156 0.49 10.02 -11.90
C LEU A 156 -0.62 9.65 -12.91
N ILE A 157 -1.83 10.18 -12.71
CA ILE A 157 -2.95 9.98 -13.64
C ILE A 157 -2.61 10.59 -15.02
N ASN A 158 -2.02 11.79 -15.06
CA ASN A 158 -1.62 12.44 -16.30
C ASN A 158 -0.56 11.63 -17.06
N LEU A 159 0.42 11.04 -16.37
CA LEU A 159 1.38 10.12 -16.97
C LEU A 159 0.62 8.99 -17.66
N LEU A 160 -0.25 8.28 -16.93
CA LEU A 160 -0.97 7.13 -17.46
C LEU A 160 -1.88 7.51 -18.62
N HIS A 161 -2.65 8.58 -18.50
CA HIS A 161 -3.52 9.07 -19.56
C HIS A 161 -2.77 9.56 -20.82
N SER A 162 -1.50 9.93 -20.69
CA SER A 162 -0.70 10.39 -21.84
C SER A 162 -0.09 9.24 -22.64
N VAL A 163 0.22 8.11 -21.97
CA VAL A 163 1.01 7.02 -22.60
C VAL A 163 0.25 5.71 -22.77
N VAL A 164 -0.85 5.53 -22.03
CA VAL A 164 -1.68 4.32 -22.13
C VAL A 164 -2.91 4.60 -22.95
N SER A 165 -3.18 3.76 -23.93
CA SER A 165 -4.39 3.78 -24.75
C SER A 165 -5.63 3.30 -23.99
N GLY A 166 -6.77 3.19 -24.68
CA GLY A 166 -8.03 2.72 -24.11
C GLY A 166 -8.88 3.83 -23.49
N GLU A 167 -9.90 3.45 -22.76
CA GLU A 167 -10.80 4.37 -22.08
C GLU A 167 -10.10 5.00 -20.88
N LYS A 168 -9.92 6.32 -20.90
CA LYS A 168 -9.35 7.08 -19.78
C LYS A 168 -10.44 7.32 -18.75
N VAL A 169 -10.22 6.83 -17.54
CA VAL A 169 -11.16 6.94 -16.43
C VAL A 169 -10.43 7.38 -15.15
N GLU A 170 -11.18 7.89 -14.20
CA GLU A 170 -10.72 8.15 -12.82
C GLU A 170 -11.79 7.58 -11.90
N LYS A 171 -11.81 6.24 -11.81
CA LYS A 171 -12.84 5.54 -11.06
C LYS A 171 -12.25 4.89 -9.83
N ALA A 172 -12.62 5.42 -8.66
CA ALA A 172 -12.34 4.73 -7.41
C ALA A 172 -13.00 3.35 -7.41
N MET A 173 -12.25 2.33 -7.02
CA MET A 173 -12.73 0.95 -6.94
C MET A 173 -13.35 0.71 -5.58
N GLU A 174 -14.45 -0.04 -5.57
CA GLU A 174 -15.14 -0.43 -4.33
C GLU A 174 -14.27 -1.34 -3.45
N PRO A 175 -14.40 -1.27 -2.12
CA PRO A 175 -15.31 -0.40 -1.36
C PRO A 175 -14.84 1.05 -1.28
N ILE A 176 -15.79 1.96 -1.08
CA ILE A 176 -15.56 3.40 -0.99
C ILE A 176 -15.77 3.85 0.46
N ARG A 177 -14.90 4.76 0.93
CA ARG A 177 -14.98 5.36 2.26
C ARG A 177 -15.00 6.88 2.18
N GLU A 178 -15.54 7.52 3.21
CA GLU A 178 -15.49 8.96 3.36
C GLU A 178 -14.10 9.42 3.83
N ALA A 179 -13.76 10.66 3.53
CA ALA A 179 -12.44 11.21 3.87
C ALA A 179 -12.18 11.27 5.39
N GLU A 180 -13.21 11.53 6.16
CA GLU A 180 -13.18 11.57 7.61
C GLU A 180 -12.89 10.18 8.20
N ASP A 181 -13.51 9.13 7.67
CA ASP A 181 -13.29 7.74 8.10
C ASP A 181 -11.82 7.33 7.97
N LEU A 182 -11.13 7.84 6.94
CA LEU A 182 -9.70 7.57 6.73
C LEU A 182 -8.80 8.35 7.70
N ALA A 183 -9.21 9.56 8.06
CA ALA A 183 -8.44 10.43 8.97
C ALA A 183 -8.59 9.99 10.44
N GLU A 184 -9.79 9.55 10.82
CA GLU A 184 -10.09 9.03 12.16
C GLU A 184 -9.66 7.58 12.31
N SER A 185 -9.17 7.01 11.24
CA SER A 185 -8.69 5.66 10.99
C SER A 185 -9.54 4.54 11.61
N SER A 186 -9.45 3.45 11.08
CA SER A 186 -9.50 2.08 11.61
C SER A 186 -10.34 1.81 12.87
N LYS A 187 -10.83 2.79 13.61
CA LYS A 187 -11.65 2.56 14.83
C LYS A 187 -12.88 1.68 14.58
N ASP A 188 -13.40 1.70 13.35
CA ASP A 188 -14.63 1.01 12.99
C ASP A 188 -14.44 -0.18 12.04
N MET A 189 -13.22 -0.45 11.55
CA MET A 189 -13.02 -1.39 10.46
C MET A 189 -13.16 -2.86 10.83
N PHE A 190 -12.74 -3.23 12.03
CA PHE A 190 -12.80 -4.61 12.49
C PHE A 190 -13.43 -4.70 13.88
N MET A 191 -14.74 -4.55 13.95
CA MET A 191 -15.50 -4.65 15.19
C MET A 191 -15.22 -5.94 15.99
N MET A 192 -14.69 -6.99 15.36
CA MET A 192 -14.39 -8.28 16.01
C MET A 192 -12.98 -8.42 16.56
N VAL A 193 -12.04 -7.57 16.14
CA VAL A 193 -10.63 -7.62 16.59
C VAL A 193 -10.26 -6.42 17.46
N GLY A 194 -11.22 -5.59 17.80
CA GLY A 194 -10.99 -4.35 18.51
C GLY A 194 -10.62 -3.18 17.58
N PRO A 195 -10.59 -1.97 18.10
CA PRO A 195 -10.23 -0.80 17.31
C PRO A 195 -8.77 -0.91 16.88
N LEU A 196 -8.52 -0.87 15.59
CA LEU A 196 -7.20 -0.58 15.08
C LEU A 196 -6.90 0.88 15.38
N THR A 197 -5.69 1.19 15.77
CA THR A 197 -5.32 2.50 16.25
C THR A 197 -4.61 3.33 15.17
N LEU A 198 -4.06 4.46 15.55
CA LEU A 198 -3.38 5.36 14.64
C LEU A 198 -2.10 4.74 14.08
N PHE A 199 -1.71 5.15 12.88
CA PHE A 199 -0.52 4.67 12.20
C PHE A 199 0.75 4.69 13.09
N ASN A 200 0.91 5.65 13.98
CA ASN A 200 2.05 5.71 14.89
C ASN A 200 1.89 4.99 16.22
N ASP A 201 0.80 4.29 16.41
CA ASP A 201 0.64 3.47 17.59
C ASP A 201 1.64 2.30 17.55
N GLN A 202 2.30 2.03 18.68
CA GLN A 202 3.26 0.94 18.80
C GLN A 202 2.63 -0.43 18.50
N ASP A 203 1.33 -0.55 18.72
CA ASP A 203 0.61 -1.78 18.41
C ASP A 203 0.36 -1.98 16.92
N GLN A 204 0.36 -0.92 16.13
CA GLN A 204 0.09 -0.98 14.68
C GLN A 204 1.33 -0.79 13.82
N PHE A 205 2.28 0.00 14.32
CA PHE A 205 3.56 0.26 13.68
C PHE A 205 4.70 0.02 14.68
N PRO A 206 4.92 -1.24 15.08
CA PRO A 206 5.89 -1.60 16.11
C PRO A 206 7.33 -1.36 15.66
N LYS A 207 8.12 -0.90 16.61
CA LYS A 207 9.56 -0.97 16.55
C LYS A 207 9.96 -2.42 16.84
N ILE A 208 10.41 -3.15 15.84
CA ILE A 208 10.80 -4.57 15.98
C ILE A 208 12.26 -4.75 16.35
N TYR A 209 13.08 -3.72 16.15
CA TYR A 209 14.50 -3.74 16.49
C TYR A 209 15.03 -2.33 16.71
N SER A 210 16.03 -2.18 17.58
CA SER A 210 16.78 -0.93 17.74
C SER A 210 18.23 -1.24 18.14
N MET A 211 19.15 -0.44 17.63
CA MET A 211 20.57 -0.51 18.00
C MET A 211 21.18 0.90 18.10
N GLU A 212 22.19 1.04 18.94
CA GLU A 212 22.98 2.27 18.99
C GLU A 212 23.66 2.54 17.65
N ASN A 213 23.68 3.79 17.23
CA ASN A 213 24.31 4.22 16.00
C ASN A 213 24.98 5.58 16.17
N THR A 214 26.28 5.60 16.05
CA THR A 214 27.10 6.82 16.06
C THR A 214 27.58 7.21 14.65
N ASN A 215 27.31 6.35 13.64
CA ASN A 215 27.82 6.51 12.27
C ASN A 215 26.82 7.26 11.36
N GLY A 216 25.72 7.77 11.94
CA GLY A 216 24.69 8.49 11.18
C GLY A 216 24.11 7.62 10.06
N PHE A 217 23.99 8.15 8.85
CA PHE A 217 23.37 7.45 7.72
C PHE A 217 24.12 6.19 7.26
N GLU A 218 25.44 6.16 7.45
CA GLU A 218 26.22 4.96 7.10
C GLU A 218 25.82 3.77 7.96
N GLY A 219 25.57 3.97 9.25
CA GLY A 219 25.06 2.90 10.11
C GLY A 219 23.70 2.35 9.66
N ILE A 220 22.81 3.19 9.08
CA ILE A 220 21.56 2.70 8.48
C ILE A 220 21.86 1.79 7.27
N ARG A 221 22.83 2.15 6.45
CA ARG A 221 23.25 1.33 5.30
C ARG A 221 23.86 0.00 5.75
N GLU A 222 24.70 0.01 6.77
CA GLU A 222 25.27 -1.21 7.36
C GLU A 222 24.17 -2.15 7.87
N LEU A 223 23.18 -1.62 8.60
CA LEU A 223 22.03 -2.40 9.06
C LEU A 223 21.18 -2.93 7.89
N LYS A 224 20.96 -2.11 6.86
CA LYS A 224 20.28 -2.56 5.63
C LYS A 224 21.02 -3.74 5.00
N ASP A 225 22.36 -3.65 4.86
CA ASP A 225 23.16 -4.71 4.27
C ASP A 225 23.13 -6.01 5.12
N GLU A 226 23.02 -5.88 6.44
CA GLU A 226 22.76 -7.02 7.32
C GLU A 226 21.38 -7.63 7.06
N ILE A 227 20.34 -6.81 6.94
CA ILE A 227 18.99 -7.26 6.59
C ILE A 227 18.98 -8.02 5.25
N VAL A 228 19.66 -7.51 4.22
CA VAL A 228 19.81 -8.21 2.93
C VAL A 228 20.37 -9.62 3.12
N LYS A 229 21.46 -9.75 3.88
CA LYS A 229 22.08 -11.05 4.18
C LYS A 229 21.13 -11.98 4.94
N ASN A 230 20.36 -11.44 5.89
CA ASN A 230 19.38 -12.21 6.64
C ASN A 230 18.24 -12.73 5.74
N LEU A 231 17.74 -11.90 4.83
CA LEU A 231 16.73 -12.29 3.85
C LEU A 231 17.24 -13.41 2.91
N GLU A 232 18.48 -13.33 2.46
CA GLU A 232 19.12 -14.36 1.63
C GLU A 232 19.28 -15.68 2.39
N ALA A 233 19.61 -15.60 3.67
CA ALA A 233 19.81 -16.77 4.55
C ALA A 233 18.48 -17.32 5.13
N PHE A 234 17.37 -16.63 4.95
CA PHE A 234 16.07 -16.98 5.54
C PHE A 234 15.62 -18.38 5.15
N GLN A 235 15.21 -19.16 6.15
CA GLN A 235 14.64 -20.49 5.97
C GLN A 235 13.19 -20.50 6.45
N PRO A 236 12.23 -20.81 5.59
CA PRO A 236 10.82 -20.91 5.96
C PRO A 236 10.58 -22.00 7.01
N THR A 237 9.76 -21.70 8.00
CA THR A 237 9.33 -22.66 9.02
C THR A 237 8.29 -23.64 8.49
N THR A 238 7.90 -24.60 9.31
CA THR A 238 6.76 -25.49 9.02
C THR A 238 5.46 -24.69 8.94
N GLU A 239 5.31 -23.66 9.74
CA GLU A 239 4.12 -22.79 9.75
C GLU A 239 4.01 -21.98 8.45
N ASP A 240 5.11 -21.38 7.98
CA ASP A 240 5.17 -20.74 6.65
C ASP A 240 4.75 -21.70 5.53
N LYS A 241 5.19 -22.98 5.60
CA LYS A 241 4.90 -23.99 4.58
C LYS A 241 3.46 -24.50 4.62
N ASN A 242 2.90 -24.63 5.81
CA ASN A 242 1.56 -25.18 6.01
C ASN A 242 0.45 -24.18 5.66
N TYR A 243 0.78 -22.89 5.66
CA TYR A 243 -0.19 -21.88 5.31
C TYR A 243 -0.66 -22.06 3.85
N ARG A 244 -1.95 -22.40 3.68
CA ARG A 244 -2.58 -22.70 2.38
C ARG A 244 -1.91 -23.82 1.58
N ASN A 245 -1.26 -24.78 2.26
CA ASN A 245 -0.56 -25.92 1.60
C ASN A 245 0.48 -25.47 0.57
N TYR A 246 1.13 -24.34 0.78
CA TYR A 246 2.15 -23.83 -0.10
C TYR A 246 3.44 -24.62 0.12
N GLN A 247 3.87 -25.39 -0.88
CA GLN A 247 4.96 -26.35 -0.72
C GLN A 247 6.26 -25.96 -1.42
N LYS A 248 6.23 -24.97 -2.30
CA LYS A 248 7.43 -24.57 -3.03
C LYS A 248 8.29 -23.66 -2.16
N ALA A 249 9.46 -24.15 -1.73
CA ALA A 249 10.35 -23.39 -0.84
C ALA A 249 10.80 -22.04 -1.39
N ASP A 250 11.00 -21.92 -2.71
CA ASP A 250 11.42 -20.67 -3.35
C ASP A 250 10.32 -19.60 -3.31
N ASP A 251 9.05 -19.98 -3.30
CA ASP A 251 7.92 -19.08 -3.23
C ASP A 251 7.74 -18.49 -1.81
N LEU A 252 8.43 -19.03 -0.81
CA LEU A 252 8.42 -18.58 0.57
C LEU A 252 9.58 -17.65 0.93
N LYS A 253 10.52 -17.43 0.02
CA LYS A 253 11.67 -16.56 0.24
C LYS A 253 11.31 -15.11 0.07
N TRP A 254 11.63 -14.31 1.08
CA TRP A 254 11.48 -12.86 1.02
C TRP A 254 12.53 -12.23 0.10
N LYS A 255 12.12 -11.18 -0.63
CA LYS A 255 12.99 -10.43 -1.53
C LYS A 255 12.76 -8.95 -1.35
N ILE A 256 13.82 -8.16 -1.34
CA ILE A 256 13.72 -6.71 -1.52
C ILE A 256 13.50 -6.44 -3.01
N ILE A 257 12.45 -5.70 -3.32
CA ILE A 257 12.10 -5.31 -4.70
C ILE A 257 12.17 -3.81 -4.93
N SER A 258 12.31 -3.02 -3.88
CA SER A 258 12.45 -1.57 -3.99
C SER A 258 13.11 -0.99 -2.75
N GLU A 259 13.78 0.15 -2.93
CA GLU A 259 14.47 0.88 -1.87
C GLU A 259 14.34 2.38 -2.12
N ILE A 260 14.15 3.15 -1.03
CA ILE A 260 14.17 4.62 -1.04
C ILE A 260 15.03 5.08 0.14
N GLU A 261 16.00 5.93 -0.12
CA GLU A 261 16.67 6.73 0.90
C GLU A 261 15.92 8.05 1.12
N SER A 262 15.73 8.46 2.37
CA SER A 262 15.11 9.75 2.66
C SER A 262 15.96 10.90 2.12
N PRO A 263 15.35 12.01 1.68
CA PRO A 263 16.12 13.19 1.25
C PRO A 263 17.04 13.75 2.35
N LYS A 264 16.65 13.58 3.62
CA LYS A 264 17.42 14.01 4.79
C LYS A 264 18.53 13.06 5.18
N LYS A 265 18.66 11.91 4.52
CA LYS A 265 19.62 10.85 4.88
C LYS A 265 19.50 10.40 6.34
N ASP A 266 18.29 10.27 6.83
CA ASP A 266 17.98 9.85 8.19
C ASP A 266 17.05 8.62 8.23
N ALA A 267 16.62 8.12 7.07
CA ALA A 267 15.80 6.93 6.95
C ALA A 267 16.02 6.21 5.61
N VAL A 268 15.75 4.91 5.62
CA VAL A 268 15.65 4.05 4.43
C VAL A 268 14.33 3.28 4.48
N LEU A 269 13.60 3.28 3.38
CA LEU A 269 12.40 2.47 3.19
C LEU A 269 12.74 1.31 2.26
N LEU A 270 12.54 0.08 2.74
CA LEU A 270 12.64 -1.13 1.94
C LEU A 270 11.26 -1.63 1.58
N GLY A 271 11.09 -2.08 0.36
CA GLY A 271 9.91 -2.78 -0.09
C GLY A 271 10.21 -4.25 -0.29
N ILE A 272 9.58 -5.13 0.48
CA ILE A 272 9.77 -6.57 0.40
C ILE A 272 8.54 -7.29 -0.13
N THR A 273 8.74 -8.45 -0.70
CA THR A 273 7.66 -9.34 -1.14
C THR A 273 8.11 -10.80 -1.16
N ARG A 274 7.15 -11.72 -1.31
CA ARG A 274 7.37 -13.13 -1.67
C ARG A 274 6.18 -13.66 -2.48
N PRO A 275 6.40 -14.61 -3.41
CA PRO A 275 5.35 -15.12 -4.29
C PRO A 275 4.13 -15.68 -3.56
N GLN A 276 4.32 -16.39 -2.45
CA GLN A 276 3.22 -16.91 -1.64
C GLN A 276 2.28 -15.78 -1.16
N THR A 277 2.85 -14.73 -0.59
CA THR A 277 2.07 -13.62 -0.03
C THR A 277 1.31 -12.88 -1.12
N GLU A 278 1.95 -12.65 -2.27
CA GLU A 278 1.30 -12.07 -3.46
C GLU A 278 0.10 -12.93 -3.88
N SER A 279 0.31 -14.22 -4.10
CA SER A 279 -0.71 -15.15 -4.55
C SER A 279 -1.90 -15.24 -3.59
N VAL A 280 -1.64 -15.24 -2.27
CA VAL A 280 -2.68 -15.34 -1.25
C VAL A 280 -3.52 -14.07 -1.18
N SER A 281 -2.94 -12.90 -1.40
CA SER A 281 -3.65 -11.62 -1.33
C SER A 281 -4.80 -11.51 -2.31
N PHE A 282 -4.70 -12.13 -3.48
CA PHE A 282 -5.78 -12.16 -4.47
C PHE A 282 -7.01 -12.95 -4.04
N ASN A 283 -6.89 -13.79 -3.00
CA ASN A 283 -8.01 -14.52 -2.40
C ASN A 283 -8.69 -13.74 -1.26
N ILE A 284 -8.15 -12.60 -0.85
CA ILE A 284 -8.75 -11.73 0.17
C ILE A 284 -9.76 -10.84 -0.52
N SER A 285 -11.01 -11.27 -0.59
CA SER A 285 -12.07 -10.49 -1.23
C SER A 285 -13.39 -10.64 -0.51
N GLY A 286 -14.23 -9.63 -0.60
CA GLY A 286 -15.56 -9.64 -0.01
C GLY A 286 -16.57 -10.40 -0.87
N SER A 287 -17.57 -10.98 -0.22
CA SER A 287 -18.67 -11.69 -0.86
C SER A 287 -19.47 -10.83 -1.88
N ALA A 288 -19.38 -9.51 -1.78
CA ALA A 288 -20.02 -8.60 -2.73
C ALA A 288 -19.40 -8.68 -4.13
N ARG A 289 -18.07 -8.85 -4.24
CA ARG A 289 -17.38 -9.05 -5.54
C ARG A 289 -17.67 -10.42 -6.11
N GLU A 290 -17.66 -11.46 -5.27
CA GLU A 290 -17.99 -12.81 -5.69
C GLU A 290 -19.41 -12.90 -6.27
N LYS A 291 -20.37 -12.18 -5.69
CA LYS A 291 -21.76 -12.14 -6.17
C LYS A 291 -21.92 -11.39 -7.49
N LYS A 292 -21.02 -10.46 -7.80
CA LYS A 292 -21.03 -9.73 -9.08
C LYS A 292 -20.46 -10.53 -10.24
N GLY A 293 -19.96 -11.75 -9.99
CA GLY A 293 -19.36 -12.62 -11.01
C GLY A 293 -17.97 -12.12 -11.46
N ASP A 294 -17.30 -11.34 -10.64
CA ASP A 294 -15.92 -10.94 -10.92
C ASP A 294 -15.03 -12.18 -10.89
N MET A 295 -14.40 -12.49 -12.03
CA MET A 295 -13.64 -13.73 -12.24
C MET A 295 -12.42 -13.85 -11.30
N CYS A 296 -11.85 -12.71 -10.89
CA CYS A 296 -10.74 -12.62 -9.96
C CYS A 296 -11.04 -11.56 -8.91
N PRO A 297 -11.80 -11.91 -7.86
CA PRO A 297 -11.99 -10.99 -6.75
C PRO A 297 -10.63 -10.65 -6.13
N GLY A 298 -10.34 -9.40 -5.90
CA GLY A 298 -9.05 -8.96 -5.36
C GLY A 298 -7.93 -8.77 -6.41
N ILE A 299 -8.25 -8.72 -7.69
CA ILE A 299 -7.29 -8.48 -8.77
C ILE A 299 -6.52 -7.16 -8.62
N ASP A 300 -7.14 -6.15 -8.02
CA ASP A 300 -6.57 -4.85 -7.69
C ASP A 300 -5.56 -4.91 -6.55
N HIS A 301 -5.54 -5.98 -5.73
CA HIS A 301 -4.55 -6.18 -4.66
C HIS A 301 -3.11 -6.30 -5.18
N LEU A 302 -2.91 -6.41 -6.48
CA LEU A 302 -1.57 -6.40 -7.08
C LEU A 302 -0.77 -5.13 -6.71
N THR A 303 -1.43 -4.01 -6.43
CA THR A 303 -0.79 -2.77 -6.00
C THR A 303 -0.75 -2.58 -4.47
N ALA A 304 -1.10 -3.61 -3.68
CA ALA A 304 -0.86 -3.66 -2.25
C ALA A 304 0.63 -3.95 -1.89
N TYR A 305 1.46 -4.21 -2.89
CA TYR A 305 2.89 -4.51 -2.75
C TYR A 305 3.76 -3.34 -3.21
N PRO A 306 4.99 -3.26 -2.72
CA PRO A 306 5.65 -4.12 -1.71
C PRO A 306 5.12 -3.89 -0.28
N ILE A 307 5.50 -4.80 0.64
CA ILE A 307 5.36 -4.60 2.09
C ILE A 307 6.49 -3.67 2.54
N GLU A 308 6.14 -2.68 3.33
CA GLU A 308 7.03 -1.59 3.74
C GLU A 308 7.79 -1.92 5.03
N ILE A 309 9.11 -1.74 5.01
CA ILE A 309 10.02 -1.84 6.16
C ILE A 309 10.78 -0.53 6.28
N LEU A 310 10.67 0.16 7.41
CA LEU A 310 11.31 1.45 7.63
C LEU A 310 12.48 1.33 8.61
N LEU A 311 13.66 1.73 8.15
CA LEU A 311 14.83 1.96 8.98
C LEU A 311 14.97 3.46 9.20
N ILE A 312 15.05 3.92 10.45
CA ILE A 312 15.08 5.34 10.76
C ILE A 312 16.05 5.67 11.89
N GLN A 313 16.80 6.76 11.74
CA GLN A 313 17.63 7.32 12.80
C GLN A 313 16.77 8.07 13.81
N GLU A 314 16.85 7.68 15.06
CA GLU A 314 16.16 8.28 16.19
C GLU A 314 17.19 8.67 17.27
N GLY A 315 17.64 9.91 17.26
CA GLY A 315 18.75 10.35 18.13
C GLY A 315 20.01 9.54 17.82
N ASN A 316 20.55 8.84 18.82
CA ASN A 316 21.74 8.01 18.71
C ASN A 316 21.43 6.54 18.40
N SER A 317 20.24 6.24 17.92
CA SER A 317 19.84 4.86 17.60
C SER A 317 19.25 4.75 16.22
N ILE A 318 19.40 3.58 15.59
CA ILE A 318 18.60 3.19 14.44
C ILE A 318 17.50 2.29 14.92
N SER A 319 16.29 2.52 14.43
CA SER A 319 15.13 1.68 14.69
C SER A 319 14.60 1.07 13.39
N VAL A 320 14.14 -0.19 13.47
CA VAL A 320 13.44 -0.88 12.39
C VAL A 320 11.97 -0.98 12.75
N TYR A 321 11.14 -0.47 11.85
CA TYR A 321 9.69 -0.49 11.98
C TYR A 321 9.06 -1.32 10.88
N THR A 322 8.00 -2.04 11.23
CA THR A 322 7.11 -2.73 10.30
C THR A 322 5.68 -2.34 10.60
N GLN A 323 4.82 -2.32 9.60
CA GLN A 323 3.38 -2.30 9.89
C GLN A 323 2.96 -3.71 10.27
N LYS A 324 2.14 -3.87 11.32
CA LYS A 324 1.45 -5.14 11.55
C LYS A 324 0.58 -5.48 10.35
N GLU A 325 0.59 -6.73 9.94
CA GLU A 325 -0.20 -7.17 8.79
C GLU A 325 -1.70 -6.93 8.97
N MET A 326 -2.19 -6.93 10.22
CA MET A 326 -3.56 -6.54 10.52
C MET A 326 -3.85 -5.09 10.14
N HIS A 327 -2.92 -4.17 10.42
CA HIS A 327 -3.02 -2.78 10.01
C HIS A 327 -2.87 -2.62 8.48
N ARG A 328 -1.98 -3.39 7.85
CA ARG A 328 -1.88 -3.43 6.40
C ARG A 328 -3.16 -3.95 5.74
N MET A 329 -3.80 -4.95 6.32
CA MET A 329 -5.13 -5.39 5.84
C MET A 329 -6.13 -4.25 5.88
N ASP A 330 -6.09 -3.42 6.91
CA ASP A 330 -6.90 -2.23 7.02
C ASP A 330 -6.54 -1.14 5.99
N MET A 331 -5.29 -1.06 5.59
CA MET A 331 -4.85 -0.11 4.56
C MET A 331 -5.18 -0.54 3.13
N TYR A 332 -5.04 -1.82 2.81
CA TYR A 332 -5.01 -2.29 1.42
C TYR A 332 -6.13 -3.26 1.03
N PHE A 333 -6.85 -3.86 1.99
CA PHE A 333 -7.78 -4.94 1.70
C PHE A 333 -9.20 -4.64 2.20
N TRP A 334 -9.72 -3.47 1.86
CA TRP A 334 -11.02 -2.98 2.35
C TRP A 334 -12.21 -3.83 1.96
N ASP A 335 -12.09 -4.62 0.91
CA ASP A 335 -13.10 -5.53 0.42
C ASP A 335 -13.09 -6.89 1.13
N ALA A 336 -12.16 -7.09 2.08
CA ALA A 336 -12.13 -8.28 2.91
C ALA A 336 -13.39 -8.35 3.79
N GLY A 337 -14.42 -9.05 3.31
CA GLY A 337 -15.62 -9.32 4.11
C GLY A 337 -15.36 -10.35 5.20
N MET A 338 -16.33 -10.50 6.12
CA MET A 338 -16.23 -11.44 7.24
C MET A 338 -15.79 -12.86 6.84
N PRO A 339 -16.30 -13.47 5.75
CA PRO A 339 -15.86 -14.80 5.34
C PRO A 339 -14.39 -14.84 4.92
N ALA A 340 -13.91 -13.82 4.21
CA ALA A 340 -12.51 -13.72 3.80
C ALA A 340 -11.61 -13.52 5.04
N PHE A 341 -12.01 -12.66 5.96
CA PHE A 341 -11.33 -12.45 7.23
C PHE A 341 -11.20 -13.76 8.02
N MET A 342 -12.31 -14.47 8.25
CA MET A 342 -12.30 -15.75 9.00
C MET A 342 -11.41 -16.80 8.33
N ASN A 343 -11.37 -16.84 7.00
CA ASN A 343 -10.53 -17.78 6.26
C ASN A 343 -9.03 -17.44 6.31
N HIS A 344 -8.67 -16.20 6.65
CA HIS A 344 -7.28 -15.71 6.65
C HIS A 344 -6.82 -15.23 8.04
N MET A 345 -7.60 -15.45 9.08
CA MET A 345 -7.41 -14.89 10.43
C MET A 345 -6.03 -15.20 11.04
N SER A 346 -5.44 -16.35 10.73
CA SER A 346 -4.08 -16.70 11.19
C SER A 346 -2.95 -16.07 10.36
N MET A 347 -3.26 -15.56 9.16
CA MET A 347 -2.25 -15.06 8.23
C MET A 347 -1.47 -13.86 8.76
N PRO A 348 -2.11 -12.83 9.36
CA PRO A 348 -1.37 -11.68 9.86
C PRO A 348 -0.27 -12.05 10.85
N GLY A 349 -0.58 -12.90 11.82
CA GLY A 349 0.43 -13.34 12.80
C GLY A 349 1.57 -14.12 12.16
N ILE A 350 1.26 -15.05 11.24
CA ILE A 350 2.28 -15.82 10.51
C ILE A 350 3.18 -14.90 9.69
N LEU A 351 2.62 -13.88 9.05
CA LEU A 351 3.40 -12.93 8.25
C LEU A 351 4.27 -12.03 9.14
N ASP A 352 3.73 -11.48 10.22
CA ASP A 352 4.46 -10.64 11.16
C ASP A 352 5.70 -11.39 11.70
N GLU A 353 5.52 -12.64 12.14
CA GLU A 353 6.61 -13.48 12.64
C GLU A 353 7.60 -13.85 11.53
N SER A 354 7.12 -14.21 10.35
CA SER A 354 7.96 -14.52 9.19
C SER A 354 8.82 -13.33 8.77
N ILE A 355 8.25 -12.14 8.75
CA ILE A 355 8.97 -10.89 8.42
C ILE A 355 10.03 -10.61 9.47
N LYS A 356 9.70 -10.66 10.76
CA LYS A 356 10.67 -10.44 11.85
C LYS A 356 11.85 -11.42 11.75
N ARG A 357 11.59 -12.73 11.61
CA ARG A 357 12.65 -13.74 11.45
C ARG A 357 13.51 -13.46 10.22
N ALA A 358 12.90 -13.07 9.10
CA ALA A 358 13.61 -12.80 7.86
C ALA A 358 14.51 -11.55 7.97
N LEU A 359 14.06 -10.51 8.64
CA LEU A 359 14.81 -9.26 8.80
C LEU A 359 15.91 -9.38 9.86
N LEU A 360 15.61 -9.98 11.00
CA LEU A 360 16.48 -9.98 12.18
C LEU A 360 17.42 -11.18 12.22
N GLY A 361 17.13 -12.25 11.49
CA GLY A 361 17.97 -13.44 11.44
C GLY A 361 18.27 -14.01 12.85
N LYS A 362 19.55 -14.11 13.23
CA LYS A 362 19.97 -14.61 14.55
C LYS A 362 19.66 -13.66 15.72
N LYS A 363 19.30 -12.42 15.44
CA LYS A 363 18.88 -11.45 16.48
C LYS A 363 17.41 -11.62 16.87
N PHE A 364 16.66 -12.40 16.10
CA PHE A 364 15.29 -12.78 16.46
C PHE A 364 15.35 -13.81 17.58
N ILE A 365 14.78 -13.44 18.71
CA ILE A 365 14.57 -14.35 19.84
C ILE A 365 13.07 -14.63 19.86
N GLU A 366 12.69 -15.88 19.68
CA GLU A 366 11.31 -16.31 19.87
C GLU A 366 10.97 -16.12 21.37
N GLU A 367 10.00 -15.25 21.68
CA GLU A 367 9.45 -15.06 23.01
C GLU A 367 8.54 -16.21 23.39
#